data_f411a48bc9ded74ab17b4b16f29040bc
#
_entry.id   f411a48bc9ded74ab17b4b16f29040bc
#
_cell.length_a   1.000
_cell.length_b   1.000
_cell.length_c   1.000
_cell.angle_alpha   90.00
_cell.angle_beta   90.00
_cell.angle_gamma   90.00
#
_symmetry.space_group_name_H-M   'P 1'
#
loop_
_entity.id
_entity.type
_entity.pdbx_description
1 polymer ?
#
loop_
_entity_poly.entity_id
_entity_poly.type
_entity_poly.pdbx_seq_one_letter_code
_entity_poly.pdbx_strand_id
1 'polypeptide(L)'
;MEENIILDKSKAFALRIIKLYQYLCESKKEYVLSKQILRSGTSIGANAKEGANAQTKADFNAKMYIAYKEANETEYWLELLHESGYIDNKSFENMYSDCKEIIKILAAITKNQRGGRNK
;
A
#
# COMPACT_ATOMS: atom_id res chain seq x y z
N MET A 1 -5.93 -12.63 -13.56
CA MET A 1 -7.03 -11.82 -13.06
C MET A 1 -6.51 -10.73 -12.14
N GLU A 2 -7.13 -9.59 -12.16
CA GLU A 2 -6.66 -8.44 -11.37
C GLU A 2 -6.62 -8.74 -9.87
N GLU A 3 -7.60 -9.51 -9.39
CA GLU A 3 -7.64 -9.89 -7.99
C GLU A 3 -6.39 -10.66 -7.58
N ASN A 4 -5.97 -11.63 -8.40
CA ASN A 4 -4.78 -12.42 -8.09
C ASN A 4 -3.52 -11.58 -8.19
N ILE A 5 -3.47 -10.69 -9.16
CA ILE A 5 -2.33 -9.79 -9.33
C ILE A 5 -2.17 -8.90 -8.11
N ILE A 6 -3.27 -8.30 -7.64
CA ILE A 6 -3.18 -7.40 -6.48
C ILE A 6 -2.80 -8.16 -5.21
N LEU A 7 -3.30 -9.39 -5.03
CA LEU A 7 -2.93 -10.19 -3.87
C LEU A 7 -1.45 -10.50 -3.86
N ASP A 8 -0.90 -10.91 -5.00
CA ASP A 8 0.52 -11.25 -5.10
C ASP A 8 1.40 -10.01 -4.90
N LYS A 9 1.08 -8.92 -5.58
CA LYS A 9 1.89 -7.71 -5.50
C LYS A 9 1.83 -7.05 -4.14
N SER A 10 0.65 -7.02 -3.53
CA SER A 10 0.51 -6.39 -2.23
C SER A 10 1.19 -7.19 -1.13
N LYS A 11 1.21 -8.52 -1.26
CA LYS A 11 1.94 -9.36 -0.30
C LYS A 11 3.45 -9.16 -0.44
N ALA A 12 3.95 -9.18 -1.68
CA ALA A 12 5.37 -8.95 -1.92
C ALA A 12 5.80 -7.58 -1.40
N PHE A 13 4.96 -6.57 -1.64
CA PHE A 13 5.22 -5.22 -1.17
C PHE A 13 5.23 -5.16 0.36
N ALA A 14 4.28 -5.84 1.01
CA ALA A 14 4.21 -5.86 2.48
C ALA A 14 5.48 -6.44 3.07
N LEU A 15 6.04 -7.50 2.45
CA LEU A 15 7.29 -8.08 2.92
C LEU A 15 8.44 -7.07 2.81
N ARG A 16 8.46 -6.27 1.76
CA ARG A 16 9.47 -5.22 1.61
C ARG A 16 9.28 -4.11 2.64
N ILE A 17 8.03 -3.78 2.94
CA ILE A 17 7.71 -2.78 3.96
C ILE A 17 8.21 -3.24 5.33
N ILE A 18 8.05 -4.52 5.65
CA ILE A 18 8.53 -5.07 6.92
C ILE A 18 10.05 -4.92 7.01
N LYS A 19 10.77 -5.21 5.91
CA LYS A 19 12.22 -5.02 5.91
C LYS A 19 12.61 -3.57 6.07
N LEU A 20 11.87 -2.66 5.44
CA LEU A 20 12.10 -1.23 5.60
C LEU A 20 11.88 -0.80 7.05
N TYR A 21 10.81 -1.31 7.66
CA TYR A 21 10.52 -1.04 9.07
C TYR A 21 11.69 -1.46 9.96
N GLN A 22 12.20 -2.68 9.74
CA GLN A 22 13.33 -3.17 10.52
C GLN A 22 14.56 -2.30 10.35
N TYR A 23 14.85 -1.90 9.12
CA TYR A 23 15.98 -1.02 8.82
C TYR A 23 15.82 0.34 9.53
N LEU A 24 14.63 0.92 9.46
CA LEU A 24 14.38 2.22 10.09
C LEU A 24 14.58 2.16 11.61
N CYS A 25 14.10 1.09 12.22
CA CYS A 25 14.23 0.93 13.68
C CYS A 25 15.68 0.64 14.07
N GLU A 26 16.33 -0.30 13.39
CA GLU A 26 17.64 -0.79 13.81
C GLU A 26 18.77 0.14 13.39
N SER A 27 18.72 0.64 12.16
CA SER A 27 19.82 1.45 11.65
C SER A 27 19.62 2.95 11.81
N LYS A 28 18.37 3.41 11.72
CA LYS A 28 18.08 4.84 11.78
C LYS A 28 17.50 5.29 13.11
N LYS A 29 17.12 4.34 13.97
CA LYS A 29 16.49 4.63 15.26
C LYS A 29 15.26 5.51 15.10
N GLU A 30 14.53 5.30 14.02
CA GLU A 30 13.31 6.03 13.72
C GLU A 30 12.12 5.14 14.09
N TYR A 31 11.32 5.57 15.08
CA TYR A 31 10.30 4.72 15.66
C TYR A 31 8.87 5.24 15.48
N VAL A 32 8.71 6.38 14.83
CA VAL A 32 7.40 7.01 14.67
C VAL A 32 6.87 6.81 13.26
N LEU A 33 7.60 7.32 12.27
CA LEU A 33 7.20 7.15 10.86
C LEU A 33 7.26 5.69 10.43
N SER A 34 8.23 4.95 11.00
CA SER A 34 8.37 3.53 10.70
C SER A 34 7.10 2.76 11.04
N LYS A 35 6.45 3.09 12.16
CA LYS A 35 5.21 2.42 12.55
C LYS A 35 4.06 2.78 11.62
N GLN A 36 4.01 4.02 11.17
CA GLN A 36 2.97 4.46 10.25
C GLN A 36 3.06 3.74 8.92
N ILE A 37 4.26 3.63 8.37
CA ILE A 37 4.41 2.97 7.07
C ILE A 37 4.23 1.46 7.21
N LEU A 38 4.63 0.87 8.33
CA LEU A 38 4.38 -0.54 8.58
C LEU A 38 2.89 -0.81 8.57
N ARG A 39 2.11 -0.01 9.30
CA ARG A 39 0.66 -0.18 9.37
C ARG A 39 0.01 -0.02 8.01
N SER A 40 0.27 1.09 7.33
CA SER A 40 -0.40 1.34 6.06
C SER A 40 0.08 0.38 4.97
N GLY A 41 1.37 0.12 4.92
CA GLY A 41 1.95 -0.72 3.87
C GLY A 41 1.52 -2.18 3.95
N THR A 42 1.27 -2.69 5.17
CA THR A 42 0.77 -4.06 5.32
C THR A 42 -0.74 -4.13 5.23
N SER A 43 -1.43 -3.02 5.47
CA SER A 43 -2.89 -2.97 5.38
C SER A 43 -3.40 -3.09 3.95
N ILE A 44 -2.58 -2.74 2.98
CA ILE A 44 -2.98 -2.86 1.57
C ILE A 44 -3.36 -4.31 1.26
N GLY A 45 -2.42 -5.22 1.50
CA GLY A 45 -2.65 -6.64 1.21
C GLY A 45 -3.68 -7.26 2.13
N ALA A 46 -3.72 -6.84 3.39
CA ALA A 46 -4.70 -7.36 4.33
C ALA A 46 -6.13 -7.07 3.85
N ASN A 47 -6.38 -5.86 3.41
CA ASN A 47 -7.71 -5.48 2.91
C ASN A 47 -8.01 -6.12 1.56
N ALA A 48 -7.01 -6.21 0.69
CA ALA A 48 -7.20 -6.88 -0.59
C ALA A 48 -7.59 -8.35 -0.39
N LYS A 49 -6.94 -9.02 0.56
CA LYS A 49 -7.25 -10.41 0.86
C LYS A 49 -8.65 -10.55 1.42
N GLU A 50 -9.05 -9.66 2.32
CA GLU A 50 -10.41 -9.69 2.85
C GLU A 50 -11.44 -9.45 1.74
N GLY A 51 -11.13 -8.54 0.82
CA GLY A 51 -12.00 -8.27 -0.31
C GLY A 51 -12.16 -9.47 -1.22
N ALA A 52 -11.06 -10.16 -1.50
CA ALA A 52 -11.09 -11.35 -2.36
C ALA A 52 -11.92 -12.47 -1.75
N ASN A 53 -12.07 -12.49 -0.43
CA ASN A 53 -12.85 -13.50 0.27
C ASN A 53 -14.22 -12.99 0.71
N ALA A 54 -14.62 -11.80 0.23
CA ALA A 54 -15.90 -11.21 0.61
C ALA A 54 -17.06 -11.98 0.00
N GLN A 55 -18.20 -11.99 0.71
CA GLN A 55 -19.38 -12.72 0.27
C GLN A 55 -20.17 -11.95 -0.79
N THR A 56 -20.06 -10.63 -0.80
CA THR A 56 -20.85 -9.81 -1.72
C THR A 56 -19.92 -8.91 -2.52
N LYS A 57 -20.42 -8.44 -3.66
CA LYS A 57 -19.69 -7.49 -4.48
C LYS A 57 -19.50 -6.16 -3.74
N ALA A 58 -20.48 -5.76 -2.96
CA ALA A 58 -20.38 -4.53 -2.18
C ALA A 58 -19.25 -4.61 -1.17
N ASP A 59 -19.13 -5.75 -0.48
CA ASP A 59 -18.03 -5.95 0.47
C ASP A 59 -16.69 -5.98 -0.24
N PHE A 60 -16.61 -6.66 -1.38
CA PHE A 60 -15.39 -6.68 -2.19
C PHE A 60 -14.96 -5.25 -2.54
N ASN A 61 -15.90 -4.46 -3.07
CA ASN A 61 -15.60 -3.09 -3.47
C ASN A 61 -15.16 -2.24 -2.29
N ALA A 62 -15.83 -2.41 -1.14
CA ALA A 62 -15.49 -1.64 0.06
C ALA A 62 -14.07 -1.95 0.53
N LYS A 63 -13.69 -3.23 0.56
CA LYS A 63 -12.36 -3.63 1.00
C LYS A 63 -11.29 -3.18 0.03
N MET A 64 -11.54 -3.30 -1.27
CA MET A 64 -10.58 -2.84 -2.26
C MET A 64 -10.39 -1.32 -2.20
N TYR A 65 -11.45 -0.58 -1.90
CA TYR A 65 -11.34 0.86 -1.76
C TYR A 65 -10.49 1.24 -0.53
N ILE A 66 -10.65 0.50 0.57
CA ILE A 66 -9.80 0.71 1.76
C ILE A 66 -8.34 0.43 1.39
N ALA A 67 -8.08 -0.67 0.67
CA ALA A 67 -6.72 -0.98 0.22
C ALA A 67 -6.15 0.15 -0.64
N TYR A 68 -6.97 0.72 -1.52
CA TYR A 68 -6.57 1.84 -2.36
C TYR A 68 -6.16 3.04 -1.51
N LYS A 69 -6.95 3.37 -0.49
CA LYS A 69 -6.63 4.49 0.40
C LYS A 69 -5.34 4.23 1.18
N GLU A 70 -5.13 2.99 1.64
CA GLU A 70 -3.92 2.64 2.37
C GLU A 70 -2.69 2.73 1.47
N ALA A 71 -2.83 2.37 0.20
CA ALA A 71 -1.72 2.50 -0.74
C ALA A 71 -1.34 3.96 -0.95
N ASN A 72 -2.33 4.85 -1.05
CA ASN A 72 -2.08 6.27 -1.16
C ASN A 72 -1.40 6.82 0.09
N GLU A 73 -1.81 6.35 1.26
CA GLU A 73 -1.17 6.77 2.52
C GLU A 73 0.28 6.29 2.57
N THR A 74 0.54 5.07 2.11
CA THR A 74 1.89 4.52 2.09
C THR A 74 2.80 5.34 1.17
N GLU A 75 2.27 5.77 0.03
CA GLU A 75 3.01 6.64 -0.87
C GLU A 75 3.47 7.91 -0.16
N TYR A 76 2.58 8.49 0.62
CA TYR A 76 2.89 9.71 1.38
C TYR A 76 4.02 9.46 2.38
N TRP A 77 3.94 8.36 3.15
CA TRP A 77 4.99 8.05 4.10
C TRP A 77 6.34 7.82 3.41
N LEU A 78 6.33 7.17 2.23
CA LEU A 78 7.58 6.98 1.48
C LEU A 78 8.19 8.32 1.09
N GLU A 79 7.36 9.25 0.64
CA GLU A 79 7.83 10.60 0.28
C GLU A 79 8.47 11.29 1.48
N LEU A 80 7.79 11.23 2.62
CA LEU A 80 8.33 11.87 3.83
C LEU A 80 9.65 11.25 4.28
N LEU A 81 9.74 9.92 4.24
CA LEU A 81 10.97 9.23 4.64
C LEU A 81 12.12 9.59 3.72
N HIS A 82 11.85 9.72 2.43
CA HIS A 82 12.86 10.09 1.46
C HIS A 82 13.29 11.55 1.63
N GLU A 83 12.33 12.46 1.71
CA GLU A 83 12.65 13.89 1.77
C GLU A 83 13.27 14.29 3.09
N SER A 84 13.03 13.52 4.15
CA SER A 84 13.65 13.78 5.45
C SER A 84 14.99 13.03 5.61
N GLY A 85 15.43 12.29 4.59
CA GLY A 85 16.76 11.70 4.58
C GLY A 85 16.88 10.32 5.19
N TYR A 86 15.78 9.67 5.54
CA TYR A 86 15.84 8.34 6.16
C TYR A 86 16.09 7.21 5.17
N ILE A 87 15.70 7.40 3.91
CA ILE A 87 15.99 6.40 2.86
C ILE A 87 16.63 7.12 1.68
N ASP A 88 17.54 6.40 0.99
CA ASP A 88 18.25 6.99 -0.12
C ASP A 88 17.42 6.97 -1.40
N ASN A 89 17.93 7.63 -2.44
CA ASN A 89 17.20 7.77 -3.71
C ASN A 89 16.88 6.41 -4.34
N LYS A 90 17.85 5.50 -4.32
CA LYS A 90 17.66 4.20 -4.98
C LYS A 90 16.58 3.37 -4.29
N SER A 91 16.66 3.30 -2.96
CA SER A 91 15.66 2.57 -2.18
C SER A 91 14.29 3.18 -2.34
N PHE A 92 14.23 4.51 -2.30
CA PHE A 92 12.97 5.22 -2.48
C PHE A 92 12.36 4.91 -3.84
N GLU A 93 13.13 5.03 -4.92
CA GLU A 93 12.60 4.83 -6.27
C GLU A 93 12.05 3.43 -6.46
N ASN A 94 12.75 2.43 -5.92
CA ASN A 94 12.29 1.05 -6.01
C ASN A 94 10.95 0.84 -5.30
N MET A 95 10.87 1.29 -4.05
CA MET A 95 9.65 1.12 -3.26
C MET A 95 8.51 1.97 -3.80
N TYR A 96 8.84 3.18 -4.22
CA TYR A 96 7.85 4.12 -4.74
C TYR A 96 7.23 3.60 -6.03
N SER A 97 8.06 3.04 -6.91
CA SER A 97 7.59 2.45 -8.17
C SER A 97 6.62 1.29 -7.90
N ASP A 98 6.95 0.42 -6.95
CA ASP A 98 6.07 -0.69 -6.57
C ASP A 98 4.75 -0.16 -6.01
N CYS A 99 4.83 0.85 -5.16
CA CYS A 99 3.63 1.45 -4.55
C CYS A 99 2.74 2.06 -5.62
N LYS A 100 3.32 2.79 -6.57
CA LYS A 100 2.58 3.40 -7.67
C LYS A 100 1.88 2.36 -8.54
N GLU A 101 2.53 1.23 -8.77
CA GLU A 101 1.92 0.16 -9.54
C GLU A 101 0.71 -0.41 -8.83
N ILE A 102 0.83 -0.62 -7.52
CA ILE A 102 -0.27 -1.10 -6.70
C ILE A 102 -1.44 -0.11 -6.71
N ILE A 103 -1.13 1.18 -6.59
CA ILE A 103 -2.16 2.23 -6.65
C ILE A 103 -2.90 2.17 -7.98
N LYS A 104 -2.18 2.01 -9.07
CA LYS A 104 -2.78 1.92 -10.40
C LYS A 104 -3.75 0.75 -10.51
N ILE A 105 -3.32 -0.42 -10.02
CA ILE A 105 -4.16 -1.62 -10.06
C ILE A 105 -5.43 -1.40 -9.23
N LEU A 106 -5.27 -0.89 -8.02
CA LEU A 106 -6.40 -0.64 -7.13
C LEU A 106 -7.31 0.47 -7.67
N ALA A 107 -6.74 1.48 -8.31
CA ALA A 107 -7.53 2.52 -8.94
C ALA A 107 -8.43 1.93 -10.02
N ALA A 108 -7.91 1.00 -10.82
CA ALA A 108 -8.70 0.34 -11.86
C ALA A 108 -9.81 -0.52 -11.25
N ILE A 109 -9.48 -1.28 -10.19
CA ILE A 109 -10.47 -2.14 -9.53
C ILE A 109 -11.60 -1.30 -8.91
N THR A 110 -11.27 -0.16 -8.32
CA THR A 110 -12.24 0.67 -7.60
C THR A 110 -12.84 1.78 -8.43
N LYS A 111 -12.57 1.79 -9.71
CA LYS A 111 -12.97 2.88 -10.60
C LYS A 111 -14.46 3.19 -10.55
N ASN A 112 -15.29 2.15 -10.64
CA ASN A 112 -16.73 2.33 -10.66
C ASN A 112 -17.25 2.92 -9.37
N GLN A 113 -16.70 2.47 -8.24
CA GLN A 113 -17.11 2.97 -6.92
C GLN A 113 -16.77 4.46 -6.80
N ARG A 114 -15.54 4.85 -7.17
CA ARG A 114 -15.13 6.24 -7.09
C ARG A 114 -15.89 7.13 -8.07
N GLY A 115 -16.08 6.63 -9.29
CA GLY A 115 -16.82 7.35 -10.32
C GLY A 115 -18.27 7.57 -9.96
N GLY A 116 -18.89 6.56 -9.32
CA GLY A 116 -20.27 6.63 -8.93
C GLY A 116 -20.57 7.76 -7.96
N ARG A 117 -19.59 8.14 -7.15
CA ARG A 117 -19.77 9.21 -6.18
C ARG A 117 -19.77 10.61 -6.81
N ASN A 118 -19.32 10.72 -8.03
CA ASN A 118 -19.22 11.99 -8.73
C ASN A 118 -20.41 12.27 -9.63
N LYS A 119 -21.40 11.42 -9.61
CA LYS A 119 -22.59 11.57 -10.47
C LYS A 119 -23.76 12.19 -9.77
#